data_5af56174f0b41f5cef4aa164455215ae
#
_entry.id   5af56174f0b41f5cef4aa164455215ae
#
_cell.length_a   1.000
_cell.length_b   1.000
_cell.length_c   1.000
_cell.angle_alpha   90.00
_cell.angle_beta   90.00
_cell.angle_gamma   90.00
#
_symmetry.space_group_name_H-M   'P 1'
#
loop_
_entity.id
_entity.type
_entity.pdbx_description
1 polymer ?
#
loop_
_entity_poly.entity_id
_entity_poly.type
_entity_poly.pdbx_seq_one_letter_code
_entity_poly.pdbx_strand_id
1 'polypeptide(L)'
;MKNFTPSSSNPWDSSKIQLVFRRLGFGCSLSDIDKYSNYTPEQTIEDIIDNAKLTDLTAAPEWADWDNKTFNSSGNNKAYYHTILQKQALSDMINNGFRERLSLFWSNHFVVEYLDVNQPAYLYKYYKLIQENCLGNFQTFVRKMGLAPAMLMYLNGYQNKKNSPNENYARELYELFTLGEGNGYTQQDIVETARALTGFNRTKTYMGEIEFNENTFDKGTKT
;
A
#
# COMPACT_ATOMS: atom_id res chain seq x y z
N MET A 1 -8.62 23.46 13.26
CA MET A 1 -10.00 22.92 13.13
C MET A 1 -10.66 23.02 14.50
N LYS A 2 -11.95 23.35 14.59
CA LYS A 2 -12.68 23.27 15.86
C LYS A 2 -13.24 21.84 15.99
N ASN A 3 -13.11 21.27 17.20
CA ASN A 3 -13.72 19.97 17.49
C ASN A 3 -15.25 20.07 17.41
N PHE A 4 -15.90 19.03 16.91
CA PHE A 4 -17.34 18.93 16.94
C PHE A 4 -17.79 18.70 18.40
N THR A 5 -18.63 19.59 18.91
CA THR A 5 -19.24 19.46 20.25
C THR A 5 -20.76 19.37 20.08
N PRO A 6 -21.37 18.25 20.45
CA PRO A 6 -22.82 18.11 20.37
C PRO A 6 -23.57 19.19 21.19
N SER A 7 -24.70 19.64 20.66
CA SER A 7 -25.62 20.58 21.34
C SER A 7 -27.07 20.22 21.03
N SER A 8 -28.02 20.85 21.72
CA SER A 8 -29.46 20.65 21.45
C SER A 8 -29.85 21.02 20.01
N SER A 9 -29.20 22.03 19.43
CA SER A 9 -29.42 22.45 18.02
C SER A 9 -28.57 21.68 17.00
N ASN A 10 -27.56 20.95 17.44
CA ASN A 10 -26.68 20.14 16.61
C ASN A 10 -26.27 18.86 17.36
N PRO A 11 -27.22 17.93 17.59
CA PRO A 11 -26.97 16.73 18.37
C PRO A 11 -26.05 15.73 17.66
N TRP A 12 -25.47 14.82 18.44
CA TRP A 12 -24.89 13.60 17.90
C TRP A 12 -26.03 12.63 17.57
N ASP A 13 -26.31 12.42 16.32
CA ASP A 13 -27.43 11.64 15.82
C ASP A 13 -27.01 10.65 14.71
N SER A 14 -27.95 9.85 14.25
CA SER A 14 -27.73 8.85 13.21
C SER A 14 -27.12 9.44 11.91
N SER A 15 -27.46 10.67 11.57
CA SER A 15 -26.94 11.32 10.35
C SER A 15 -25.44 11.60 10.46
N LYS A 16 -24.96 11.98 11.65
CA LYS A 16 -23.56 12.25 11.93
C LYS A 16 -22.74 10.95 12.08
N ILE A 17 -23.34 9.94 12.71
CA ILE A 17 -22.76 8.60 12.75
C ILE A 17 -22.55 8.09 11.32
N GLN A 18 -23.56 8.15 10.46
CA GLN A 18 -23.46 7.77 9.06
C GLN A 18 -22.38 8.59 8.31
N LEU A 19 -22.26 9.90 8.61
CA LEU A 19 -21.23 10.74 8.03
C LEU A 19 -19.82 10.25 8.40
N VAL A 20 -19.59 9.95 9.68
CA VAL A 20 -18.31 9.41 10.16
C VAL A 20 -17.98 8.10 9.45
N PHE A 21 -18.90 7.16 9.40
CA PHE A 21 -18.69 5.87 8.72
C PHE A 21 -18.48 5.99 7.21
N ARG A 22 -19.11 6.96 6.54
CA ARG A 22 -18.84 7.25 5.12
C ARG A 22 -17.48 7.88 4.90
N ARG A 23 -16.93 8.61 5.87
CA ARG A 23 -15.60 9.24 5.79
C ARG A 23 -14.48 8.29 6.15
N LEU A 24 -14.67 7.53 7.23
CA LEU A 24 -13.66 6.61 7.78
C LEU A 24 -13.81 5.17 7.26
N GLY A 25 -14.91 4.83 6.60
CA GLY A 25 -15.17 3.50 6.06
C GLY A 25 -15.88 3.57 4.72
N PHE A 26 -16.73 2.59 4.45
CA PHE A 26 -17.53 2.46 3.22
C PHE A 26 -19.05 2.51 3.48
N GLY A 27 -19.45 2.77 4.70
CA GLY A 27 -20.82 2.83 5.17
C GLY A 27 -20.96 2.23 6.56
N CYS A 28 -22.19 2.22 7.09
CA CYS A 28 -22.51 1.59 8.37
C CYS A 28 -23.81 0.81 8.30
N SER A 29 -23.95 -0.19 9.13
CA SER A 29 -25.16 -0.97 9.35
C SER A 29 -26.12 -0.27 10.33
N LEU A 30 -27.35 -0.75 10.44
CA LEU A 30 -28.27 -0.29 11.49
C LEU A 30 -27.73 -0.61 12.88
N SER A 31 -27.09 -1.77 13.07
CA SER A 31 -26.46 -2.14 14.34
C SER A 31 -25.30 -1.20 14.73
N ASP A 32 -24.55 -0.67 13.75
CA ASP A 32 -23.55 0.36 14.03
C ASP A 32 -24.22 1.65 14.54
N ILE A 33 -25.31 2.08 13.90
CA ILE A 33 -26.04 3.27 14.32
C ILE A 33 -26.54 3.08 15.76
N ASP A 34 -27.12 1.93 16.09
CA ASP A 34 -27.62 1.62 17.42
C ASP A 34 -26.49 1.63 18.47
N LYS A 35 -25.36 0.99 18.15
CA LYS A 35 -24.16 0.96 19.01
C LYS A 35 -23.66 2.37 19.29
N TYR A 36 -23.37 3.14 18.25
CA TYR A 36 -22.68 4.42 18.36
C TYR A 36 -23.59 5.60 18.74
N SER A 37 -24.91 5.40 18.76
CA SER A 37 -25.85 6.35 19.34
C SER A 37 -25.66 6.50 20.85
N ASN A 38 -25.04 5.52 21.52
CA ASN A 38 -24.71 5.52 22.94
C ASN A 38 -23.30 6.01 23.27
N TYR A 39 -22.52 6.38 22.24
CA TYR A 39 -21.12 6.83 22.34
C TYR A 39 -21.07 8.37 22.17
N THR A 40 -19.99 8.99 22.66
CA THR A 40 -19.63 10.34 22.21
C THR A 40 -18.98 10.29 20.83
N PRO A 41 -18.88 11.41 20.09
CA PRO A 41 -18.14 11.48 18.83
C PRO A 41 -16.69 10.98 18.97
N GLU A 42 -16.01 11.38 20.06
CA GLU A 42 -14.64 10.97 20.35
C GLU A 42 -14.53 9.46 20.57
N GLN A 43 -15.38 8.91 21.44
CA GLN A 43 -15.43 7.46 21.68
C GLN A 43 -15.70 6.66 20.40
N THR A 44 -16.56 7.20 19.52
CA THR A 44 -16.85 6.56 18.23
C THR A 44 -15.61 6.48 17.36
N ILE A 45 -14.84 7.58 17.26
CA ILE A 45 -13.62 7.63 16.44
C ILE A 45 -12.53 6.73 17.03
N GLU A 46 -12.34 6.76 18.36
CA GLU A 46 -11.38 5.91 19.07
C GLU A 46 -11.69 4.43 18.85
N ASP A 47 -12.95 4.01 19.03
CA ASP A 47 -13.37 2.62 18.81
C ASP A 47 -13.17 2.17 17.35
N ILE A 48 -13.45 3.04 16.35
CA ILE A 48 -13.20 2.74 14.95
C ILE A 48 -11.70 2.55 14.68
N ILE A 49 -10.84 3.40 15.25
CA ILE A 49 -9.39 3.30 15.08
C ILE A 49 -8.84 2.05 15.76
N ASP A 50 -9.28 1.75 16.98
CA ASP A 50 -8.80 0.59 17.73
C ASP A 50 -9.27 -0.72 17.10
N ASN A 51 -10.50 -0.79 16.62
CA ASN A 51 -10.97 -1.94 15.83
C ASN A 51 -10.14 -2.13 14.56
N ALA A 52 -9.77 -1.05 13.86
CA ALA A 52 -8.93 -1.15 12.68
C ALA A 52 -7.53 -1.70 12.96
N LYS A 53 -6.95 -1.41 14.14
CA LYS A 53 -5.65 -1.98 14.57
C LYS A 53 -5.76 -3.46 14.91
N LEU A 54 -6.90 -3.90 15.44
CA LEU A 54 -7.15 -5.29 15.86
C LEU A 54 -7.63 -6.19 14.72
N THR A 55 -8.07 -5.62 13.60
CA THR A 55 -8.58 -6.37 12.45
C THR A 55 -7.48 -7.23 11.83
N ASP A 56 -7.76 -8.49 11.57
CA ASP A 56 -6.82 -9.40 10.92
C ASP A 56 -6.48 -8.94 9.50
N LEU A 57 -5.24 -9.17 9.11
CA LEU A 57 -4.80 -8.95 7.73
C LEU A 57 -5.40 -9.98 6.79
N THR A 58 -5.50 -9.65 5.52
CA THR A 58 -5.90 -10.61 4.49
C THR A 58 -5.04 -11.87 4.54
N ALA A 59 -5.67 -13.01 4.74
CA ALA A 59 -5.00 -14.29 4.79
C ALA A 59 -4.23 -14.57 3.49
N ALA A 60 -3.07 -15.21 3.62
CA ALA A 60 -2.27 -15.57 2.47
C ALA A 60 -3.02 -16.63 1.62
N PRO A 61 -3.31 -16.36 0.34
CA PRO A 61 -3.81 -17.38 -0.54
C PRO A 61 -2.71 -18.41 -0.84
N GLU A 62 -3.08 -19.60 -1.27
CA GLU A 62 -2.16 -20.66 -1.64
C GLU A 62 -1.05 -20.18 -2.61
N TRP A 63 -1.41 -19.28 -3.52
CA TRP A 63 -0.51 -18.74 -4.55
C TRP A 63 0.31 -17.51 -4.12
N ALA A 64 0.29 -17.14 -2.83
CA ALA A 64 0.97 -15.95 -2.31
C ALA A 64 2.49 -15.94 -2.56
N ASP A 65 3.09 -17.13 -2.65
CA ASP A 65 4.54 -17.33 -2.86
C ASP A 65 4.87 -18.07 -4.16
N TRP A 66 3.91 -18.21 -5.08
CA TRP A 66 4.17 -18.86 -6.35
C TRP A 66 5.06 -17.99 -7.25
N ASP A 67 6.02 -18.66 -7.88
CA ASP A 67 6.79 -18.09 -8.97
C ASP A 67 6.02 -18.19 -10.31
N ASN A 68 6.59 -17.61 -11.35
CA ASN A 68 5.97 -17.63 -12.67
C ASN A 68 5.86 -19.03 -13.29
N LYS A 69 6.78 -19.95 -12.98
CA LYS A 69 6.73 -21.32 -13.47
C LYS A 69 5.51 -22.02 -12.88
N THR A 70 5.29 -21.85 -11.58
CA THR A 70 4.13 -22.41 -10.86
C THR A 70 2.82 -21.85 -11.40
N PHE A 71 2.71 -20.52 -11.59
CA PHE A 71 1.53 -19.93 -12.23
C PHE A 71 1.28 -20.49 -13.62
N ASN A 72 2.30 -20.63 -14.45
CA ASN A 72 2.15 -21.16 -15.81
C ASN A 72 1.72 -22.64 -15.85
N SER A 73 2.03 -23.42 -14.81
CA SER A 73 1.65 -24.82 -14.69
C SER A 73 0.33 -25.06 -13.95
N SER A 74 -0.28 -24.03 -13.37
CA SER A 74 -1.47 -24.13 -12.52
C SER A 74 -2.79 -24.43 -13.27
N GLY A 75 -2.77 -24.33 -14.60
CA GLY A 75 -3.96 -24.49 -15.43
C GLY A 75 -4.83 -23.22 -15.57
N ASN A 76 -4.57 -22.17 -14.79
CA ASN A 76 -5.25 -20.88 -14.87
C ASN A 76 -4.26 -19.77 -15.28
N ASN A 77 -4.76 -18.76 -15.99
CA ASN A 77 -3.95 -17.59 -16.29
C ASN A 77 -3.84 -16.66 -15.08
N LYS A 78 -2.86 -15.76 -15.10
CA LYS A 78 -2.62 -14.81 -14.00
C LYS A 78 -3.79 -13.86 -13.74
N ALA A 79 -4.58 -13.51 -14.76
CA ALA A 79 -5.76 -12.67 -14.63
C ALA A 79 -6.85 -13.33 -13.74
N TYR A 80 -6.92 -14.65 -13.72
CA TYR A 80 -7.79 -15.38 -12.79
C TYR A 80 -7.41 -15.10 -11.34
N TYR A 81 -6.12 -15.23 -10.98
CA TYR A 81 -5.63 -15.00 -9.62
C TYR A 81 -5.72 -13.52 -9.22
N HIS A 82 -5.50 -12.61 -10.16
CA HIS A 82 -5.74 -11.18 -9.94
C HIS A 82 -7.21 -10.90 -9.63
N THR A 83 -8.14 -11.53 -10.35
CA THR A 83 -9.58 -11.40 -10.07
C THR A 83 -9.94 -11.92 -8.67
N ILE A 84 -9.30 -13.01 -8.21
CA ILE A 84 -9.47 -13.50 -6.83
C ILE A 84 -9.01 -12.44 -5.83
N LEU A 85 -7.84 -11.84 -6.04
CA LEU A 85 -7.34 -10.78 -5.17
C LEU A 85 -8.26 -9.56 -5.13
N GLN A 86 -8.79 -9.14 -6.28
CA GLN A 86 -9.76 -8.03 -6.35
C GLN A 86 -11.04 -8.33 -5.56
N LYS A 87 -11.59 -9.55 -5.71
CA LYS A 87 -12.77 -9.97 -4.94
C LYS A 87 -12.48 -10.00 -3.44
N GLN A 88 -11.30 -10.47 -3.04
CA GLN A 88 -10.90 -10.45 -1.64
C GLN A 88 -10.79 -9.02 -1.11
N ALA A 89 -10.12 -8.11 -1.83
CA ALA A 89 -10.02 -6.70 -1.44
C ALA A 89 -11.40 -6.03 -1.30
N LEU A 90 -12.35 -6.33 -2.19
CA LEU A 90 -13.72 -5.83 -2.06
C LEU A 90 -14.43 -6.41 -0.83
N SER A 91 -14.24 -7.68 -0.53
CA SER A 91 -14.77 -8.32 0.68
C SER A 91 -14.19 -7.67 1.93
N ASP A 92 -12.88 -7.43 1.95
CA ASP A 92 -12.21 -6.76 3.06
C ASP A 92 -12.72 -5.32 3.26
N MET A 93 -12.95 -4.56 2.18
CA MET A 93 -13.55 -3.21 2.26
C MET A 93 -14.94 -3.23 2.91
N ILE A 94 -15.74 -4.25 2.63
CA ILE A 94 -17.09 -4.40 3.23
C ILE A 94 -16.98 -4.73 4.72
N ASN A 95 -16.04 -5.59 5.11
CA ASN A 95 -15.99 -6.17 6.44
C ASN A 95 -15.06 -5.43 7.43
N ASN A 96 -14.00 -4.78 6.94
CA ASN A 96 -12.89 -4.27 7.76
C ASN A 96 -12.85 -2.73 7.87
N GLY A 97 -13.79 -2.04 7.25
CA GLY A 97 -14.08 -0.62 7.45
C GLY A 97 -12.86 0.31 7.31
N PHE A 98 -12.42 0.92 8.43
CA PHE A 98 -11.44 2.02 8.39
C PHE A 98 -10.05 1.59 7.91
N ARG A 99 -9.57 0.41 8.31
CA ARG A 99 -8.26 -0.07 7.81
C ARG A 99 -8.25 -0.17 6.28
N GLU A 100 -9.30 -0.71 5.68
CA GLU A 100 -9.38 -0.85 4.23
C GLU A 100 -9.64 0.49 3.53
N ARG A 101 -10.29 1.44 4.21
CA ARG A 101 -10.39 2.81 3.70
C ARG A 101 -9.02 3.49 3.60
N LEU A 102 -8.16 3.28 4.60
CA LEU A 102 -6.78 3.75 4.55
C LEU A 102 -5.94 2.96 3.55
N SER A 103 -6.15 1.64 3.45
CA SER A 103 -5.46 0.81 2.45
C SER A 103 -5.78 1.28 1.04
N LEU A 104 -7.04 1.62 0.74
CA LEU A 104 -7.44 2.20 -0.54
C LEU A 104 -6.78 3.59 -0.77
N PHE A 105 -6.73 4.44 0.26
CA PHE A 105 -6.04 5.73 0.17
C PHE A 105 -4.56 5.54 -0.18
N TRP A 106 -3.86 4.65 0.54
CA TRP A 106 -2.45 4.40 0.33
C TRP A 106 -2.16 3.67 -0.99
N SER A 107 -3.07 2.84 -1.49
CA SER A 107 -2.93 2.20 -2.80
C SER A 107 -3.02 3.21 -3.95
N ASN A 108 -3.78 4.30 -3.77
CA ASN A 108 -3.81 5.41 -4.71
C ASN A 108 -2.58 6.33 -4.60
N HIS A 109 -1.93 6.36 -3.44
CA HIS A 109 -0.70 7.13 -3.22
C HIS A 109 0.53 6.37 -3.73
N PHE A 110 0.70 5.10 -3.37
CA PHE A 110 1.78 4.22 -3.81
C PHE A 110 1.33 3.34 -4.98
N VAL A 111 0.82 3.96 -6.02
CA VAL A 111 0.17 3.25 -7.14
C VAL A 111 1.08 2.23 -7.81
N VAL A 112 0.50 1.09 -8.19
CA VAL A 112 1.10 0.11 -9.10
C VAL A 112 0.05 -0.33 -10.10
N GLU A 113 0.47 -0.63 -11.33
CA GLU A 113 -0.44 -1.11 -12.38
C GLU A 113 -0.32 -2.62 -12.57
N TYR A 114 -1.47 -3.30 -12.63
CA TYR A 114 -1.52 -4.75 -12.79
C TYR A 114 -0.79 -5.25 -14.04
N LEU A 115 -0.98 -4.59 -15.18
CA LEU A 115 -0.40 -5.02 -16.46
C LEU A 115 1.13 -4.94 -16.45
N ASP A 116 1.69 -3.94 -15.78
CA ASP A 116 3.14 -3.76 -15.66
C ASP A 116 3.76 -4.76 -14.68
N VAL A 117 3.09 -5.00 -13.55
CA VAL A 117 3.55 -5.98 -12.56
C VAL A 117 3.33 -7.41 -13.06
N ASN A 118 2.14 -7.71 -13.57
CA ASN A 118 1.71 -9.00 -14.12
C ASN A 118 2.14 -10.23 -13.30
N GLN A 119 2.14 -10.09 -11.97
CA GLN A 119 2.49 -11.15 -11.02
C GLN A 119 1.57 -11.10 -9.80
N PRO A 120 0.55 -11.97 -9.71
CA PRO A 120 -0.44 -11.94 -8.63
C PRO A 120 0.16 -12.05 -7.23
N ALA A 121 1.19 -12.87 -7.05
CA ALA A 121 1.88 -12.99 -5.75
C ALA A 121 2.50 -11.65 -5.31
N TYR A 122 3.08 -10.87 -6.22
CA TYR A 122 3.62 -9.54 -5.89
C TYR A 122 2.53 -8.54 -5.54
N LEU A 123 1.39 -8.60 -6.23
CA LEU A 123 0.24 -7.74 -5.94
C LEU A 123 -0.40 -8.08 -4.60
N TYR A 124 -0.47 -9.38 -4.24
CA TYR A 124 -0.89 -9.78 -2.91
C TYR A 124 0.05 -9.25 -1.83
N LYS A 125 1.38 -9.43 -1.99
CA LYS A 125 2.40 -8.94 -1.05
C LYS A 125 2.35 -7.41 -0.92
N TYR A 126 2.10 -6.69 -2.02
CA TYR A 126 1.90 -5.24 -2.02
C TYR A 126 0.65 -4.84 -1.24
N TYR A 127 -0.49 -5.48 -1.49
CA TYR A 127 -1.73 -5.20 -0.78
C TYR A 127 -1.58 -5.46 0.73
N LYS A 128 -1.01 -6.60 1.11
CA LYS A 128 -0.72 -6.94 2.50
C LYS A 128 0.21 -5.93 3.16
N LEU A 129 1.26 -5.50 2.48
CA LEU A 129 2.19 -4.48 2.99
C LEU A 129 1.48 -3.15 3.28
N ILE A 130 0.53 -2.75 2.44
CA ILE A 130 -0.30 -1.57 2.69
C ILE A 130 -1.14 -1.77 3.95
N GLN A 131 -1.86 -2.89 4.08
CA GLN A 131 -2.67 -3.19 5.26
C GLN A 131 -1.85 -3.17 6.56
N GLU A 132 -0.64 -3.73 6.54
CA GLU A 132 0.28 -3.77 7.69
C GLU A 132 0.77 -2.39 8.13
N ASN A 133 0.86 -1.42 7.22
CA ASN A 133 1.53 -0.16 7.48
C ASN A 133 0.62 1.08 7.36
N CYS A 134 -0.64 0.94 6.92
CA CYS A 134 -1.55 2.06 6.68
C CYS A 134 -1.89 2.91 7.92
N LEU A 135 -1.75 2.34 9.13
CA LEU A 135 -1.91 3.00 10.42
C LEU A 135 -0.57 3.22 11.14
N GLY A 136 0.54 2.89 10.48
CA GLY A 136 1.87 2.89 11.07
C GLY A 136 2.67 4.16 10.84
N ASN A 137 3.99 4.04 11.03
CA ASN A 137 4.94 5.11 10.78
C ASN A 137 5.22 5.26 9.28
N PHE A 138 5.03 6.46 8.74
CA PHE A 138 5.19 6.75 7.31
C PHE A 138 6.60 6.48 6.78
N GLN A 139 7.66 6.84 7.52
CA GLN A 139 9.04 6.58 7.10
C GLN A 139 9.30 5.07 6.94
N THR A 140 8.80 4.26 7.88
CA THR A 140 8.90 2.80 7.80
C THR A 140 8.11 2.27 6.61
N PHE A 141 6.93 2.81 6.36
CA PHE A 141 6.10 2.43 5.24
C PHE A 141 6.78 2.72 3.89
N VAL A 142 7.30 3.93 3.70
CA VAL A 142 8.07 4.32 2.49
C VAL A 142 9.25 3.38 2.25
N ARG A 143 10.04 3.06 3.30
CA ARG A 143 11.18 2.13 3.17
C ARG A 143 10.76 0.74 2.71
N LYS A 144 9.70 0.20 3.30
CA LYS A 144 9.17 -1.12 2.92
C LYS A 144 8.60 -1.10 1.51
N MET A 145 7.88 -0.03 1.14
CA MET A 145 7.30 0.12 -0.19
C MET A 145 8.37 0.18 -1.28
N GLY A 146 9.48 0.86 -1.03
CA GLY A 146 10.61 0.93 -1.96
C GLY A 146 11.28 -0.42 -2.26
N LEU A 147 11.11 -1.40 -1.38
CA LEU A 147 11.61 -2.77 -1.56
C LEU A 147 10.52 -3.76 -1.99
N ALA A 148 9.27 -3.31 -2.10
CA ALA A 148 8.17 -4.17 -2.51
C ALA A 148 8.34 -4.62 -3.97
N PRO A 149 8.28 -5.95 -4.26
CA PRO A 149 8.48 -6.46 -5.61
C PRO A 149 7.56 -5.84 -6.66
N ALA A 150 6.30 -5.58 -6.31
CA ALA A 150 5.36 -4.93 -7.22
C ALA A 150 5.82 -3.51 -7.60
N MET A 151 6.29 -2.72 -6.62
CA MET A 151 6.81 -1.36 -6.85
C MET A 151 8.10 -1.38 -7.68
N LEU A 152 9.04 -2.29 -7.35
CA LEU A 152 10.28 -2.47 -8.12
C LEU A 152 10.00 -2.89 -9.57
N MET A 153 8.93 -3.64 -9.81
CA MET A 153 8.48 -3.98 -11.15
C MET A 153 7.88 -2.78 -11.87
N TYR A 154 6.92 -2.11 -11.25
CA TYR A 154 6.17 -1.02 -11.84
C TYR A 154 7.07 0.16 -12.26
N LEU A 155 8.00 0.55 -11.38
CA LEU A 155 8.91 1.67 -11.63
C LEU A 155 10.29 1.27 -12.16
N ASN A 156 10.43 0.04 -12.68
CA ASN A 156 11.68 -0.46 -13.27
C ASN A 156 12.89 -0.48 -12.31
N GLY A 157 12.66 -0.45 -11.01
CA GLY A 157 13.69 -0.52 -9.98
C GLY A 157 14.53 -1.81 -10.08
N TYR A 158 13.94 -2.91 -10.54
CA TYR A 158 14.65 -4.17 -10.79
C TYR A 158 15.73 -4.08 -11.89
N GLN A 159 15.72 -3.03 -12.72
CA GLN A 159 16.73 -2.77 -13.75
C GLN A 159 17.84 -1.83 -13.25
N ASN A 160 17.70 -1.26 -12.04
CA ASN A 160 18.63 -0.29 -11.49
C ASN A 160 19.96 -0.94 -11.07
N LYS A 161 21.06 -0.63 -11.77
CA LYS A 161 22.38 -1.23 -11.59
C LYS A 161 23.48 -0.17 -11.57
N LYS A 162 24.58 -0.45 -10.87
CA LYS A 162 25.73 0.48 -10.68
C LYS A 162 26.26 1.13 -11.96
N ASN A 163 26.23 0.41 -13.10
CA ASN A 163 26.76 0.90 -14.39
C ASN A 163 25.68 1.57 -15.24
N SER A 164 24.43 1.53 -14.82
CA SER A 164 23.28 2.12 -15.47
C SER A 164 22.20 2.39 -14.44
N PRO A 165 22.40 3.39 -13.54
CA PRO A 165 21.40 3.76 -12.57
C PRO A 165 20.09 4.19 -13.26
N ASN A 166 18.96 3.72 -12.72
CA ASN A 166 17.63 4.07 -13.20
C ASN A 166 17.00 5.02 -12.20
N GLU A 167 16.72 6.24 -12.63
CA GLU A 167 16.20 7.31 -11.78
C GLU A 167 14.70 7.22 -11.53
N ASN A 168 13.96 6.38 -12.25
CA ASN A 168 12.49 6.41 -12.24
C ASN A 168 11.92 6.31 -10.81
N TYR A 169 12.28 5.25 -10.07
CA TYR A 169 11.82 5.12 -8.69
C TYR A 169 12.32 6.26 -7.79
N ALA A 170 13.57 6.69 -7.94
CA ALA A 170 14.12 7.78 -7.12
C ALA A 170 13.36 9.09 -7.34
N ARG A 171 12.98 9.39 -8.59
CA ARG A 171 12.19 10.55 -8.95
C ARG A 171 10.80 10.49 -8.33
N GLU A 172 10.08 9.37 -8.54
CA GLU A 172 8.75 9.18 -7.98
C GLU A 172 8.73 9.19 -6.45
N LEU A 173 9.81 8.70 -5.82
CA LEU A 173 9.98 8.78 -4.37
C LEU A 173 9.93 10.22 -3.86
N TYR A 174 10.59 11.15 -4.53
CA TYR A 174 10.58 12.56 -4.15
C TYR A 174 9.32 13.28 -4.63
N GLU A 175 8.94 13.11 -5.89
CA GLU A 175 7.90 13.90 -6.54
C GLU A 175 6.49 13.49 -6.14
N LEU A 176 6.21 12.18 -6.07
CA LEU A 176 4.87 11.68 -5.81
C LEU A 176 4.70 11.10 -4.41
N PHE A 177 5.73 10.42 -3.88
CA PHE A 177 5.52 9.62 -2.67
C PHE A 177 5.88 10.34 -1.37
N THR A 178 6.72 11.38 -1.41
CA THR A 178 7.18 12.04 -0.17
C THR A 178 7.12 13.56 -0.20
N LEU A 179 7.98 14.25 -0.95
CA LEU A 179 8.17 15.70 -0.84
C LEU A 179 7.24 16.54 -1.71
N GLY A 180 6.81 16.00 -2.84
CA GLY A 180 6.12 16.75 -3.88
C GLY A 180 7.08 17.39 -4.88
N GLU A 181 6.65 17.55 -6.14
CA GLU A 181 7.48 18.11 -7.21
C GLU A 181 8.07 19.48 -6.84
N GLY A 182 9.39 19.63 -7.03
CA GLY A 182 10.12 20.90 -6.80
C GLY A 182 10.33 21.26 -5.33
N ASN A 183 10.06 20.39 -4.36
CA ASN A 183 10.10 20.71 -2.93
C ASN A 183 11.37 20.21 -2.24
N GLY A 184 12.44 21.03 -2.28
CA GLY A 184 13.60 20.87 -1.39
C GLY A 184 14.56 19.75 -1.75
N TYR A 185 14.55 19.26 -2.98
CA TYR A 185 15.52 18.33 -3.55
C TYR A 185 15.99 18.83 -4.92
N THR A 186 17.14 18.34 -5.36
CA THR A 186 17.77 18.67 -6.63
C THR A 186 17.80 17.46 -7.57
N GLN A 187 18.11 17.69 -8.84
CA GLN A 187 18.36 16.57 -9.78
C GLN A 187 19.54 15.69 -9.29
N GLN A 188 20.53 16.27 -8.62
CA GLN A 188 21.64 15.51 -8.06
C GLN A 188 21.18 14.55 -6.95
N ASP A 189 20.24 14.97 -6.10
CA ASP A 189 19.66 14.10 -5.05
C ASP A 189 18.95 12.88 -5.68
N ILE A 190 18.24 13.08 -6.80
CA ILE A 190 17.62 11.99 -7.54
C ILE A 190 18.67 11.00 -8.07
N VAL A 191 19.74 11.51 -8.69
CA VAL A 191 20.85 10.68 -9.23
C VAL A 191 21.51 9.87 -8.10
N GLU A 192 21.86 10.51 -6.98
CA GLU A 192 22.50 9.85 -5.86
C GLU A 192 21.57 8.83 -5.17
N THR A 193 20.28 9.14 -5.09
CA THR A 193 19.27 8.19 -4.59
C THR A 193 19.12 7.00 -5.54
N ALA A 194 19.09 7.21 -6.84
CA ALA A 194 19.07 6.12 -7.81
C ALA A 194 20.30 5.20 -7.65
N ARG A 195 21.49 5.78 -7.46
CA ARG A 195 22.73 5.04 -7.16
C ARG A 195 22.64 4.25 -5.85
N ALA A 196 22.06 4.85 -4.81
CA ALA A 196 21.87 4.20 -3.51
C ALA A 196 20.89 3.02 -3.56
N LEU A 197 19.93 3.06 -4.48
CA LEU A 197 18.90 2.05 -4.68
C LEU A 197 19.27 0.99 -5.73
N THR A 198 20.50 0.99 -6.25
CA THR A 198 20.98 -0.08 -7.15
C THR A 198 21.06 -1.42 -6.43
N GLY A 199 21.04 -2.52 -7.16
CA GLY A 199 21.30 -3.86 -6.63
C GLY A 199 20.05 -4.74 -6.42
N PHE A 200 18.85 -4.19 -6.38
CA PHE A 200 17.62 -4.99 -6.28
C PHE A 200 17.19 -5.44 -7.67
N ASN A 201 17.68 -6.60 -8.10
CA ASN A 201 17.49 -7.09 -9.45
C ASN A 201 16.73 -8.42 -9.45
N ARG A 202 16.13 -8.75 -10.61
CA ARG A 202 15.60 -10.09 -10.83
C ARG A 202 16.73 -11.13 -10.85
N THR A 203 16.46 -12.28 -10.22
CA THR A 203 17.31 -13.46 -10.39
C THR A 203 17.42 -13.85 -11.86
N LYS A 204 18.48 -14.58 -12.26
CA LYS A 204 18.76 -14.97 -13.65
C LYS A 204 17.69 -15.84 -14.31
N THR A 205 16.84 -16.48 -13.53
CA THR A 205 15.68 -17.21 -14.04
C THR A 205 14.66 -16.17 -14.53
N TYR A 206 14.29 -16.30 -15.80
CA TYR A 206 13.23 -15.50 -16.41
C TYR A 206 12.02 -15.44 -15.48
N MET A 207 11.73 -14.24 -14.95
CA MET A 207 10.71 -14.01 -13.94
C MET A 207 11.06 -14.49 -12.51
N GLY A 208 12.34 -14.52 -12.16
CA GLY A 208 12.80 -14.76 -10.79
C GLY A 208 12.34 -13.68 -9.81
N GLU A 209 12.42 -14.00 -8.54
CA GLU A 209 12.19 -13.06 -7.45
C GLU A 209 13.15 -11.88 -7.53
N ILE A 210 12.76 -10.76 -6.94
CA ILE A 210 13.64 -9.60 -6.81
C ILE A 210 14.50 -9.84 -5.56
N GLU A 211 15.80 -9.88 -5.77
CA GLU A 211 16.80 -10.10 -4.72
C GLU A 211 17.87 -9.01 -4.78
N PHE A 212 18.48 -8.75 -3.62
CA PHE A 212 19.66 -7.88 -3.56
C PHE A 212 20.87 -8.59 -4.13
N ASN A 213 21.50 -7.98 -5.14
CA ASN A 213 22.72 -8.48 -5.79
C ASN A 213 23.86 -7.47 -5.60
N GLU A 214 24.76 -7.79 -4.69
CA GLU A 214 25.92 -6.95 -4.37
C GLU A 214 26.80 -6.62 -5.59
N ASN A 215 26.88 -7.49 -6.58
CA ASN A 215 27.65 -7.26 -7.80
C ASN A 215 27.07 -6.17 -8.70
N THR A 216 25.80 -5.84 -8.55
CA THR A 216 25.13 -4.78 -9.30
C THR A 216 24.88 -3.53 -8.45
N PHE A 217 25.21 -3.57 -7.17
CA PHE A 217 25.11 -2.43 -6.23
C PHE A 217 26.27 -1.44 -6.42
N ASP A 218 25.96 -0.16 -6.42
CA ASP A 218 26.95 0.93 -6.43
C ASP A 218 27.52 1.15 -5.02
N LYS A 219 28.80 0.81 -4.82
CA LYS A 219 29.54 0.96 -3.55
C LYS A 219 30.19 2.32 -3.37
N GLY A 220 30.11 3.21 -4.36
CA GLY A 220 30.67 4.57 -4.28
C GLY A 220 29.94 5.42 -3.23
N THR A 221 30.64 6.42 -2.71
CA THR A 221 30.04 7.43 -1.82
C THR A 221 28.89 8.14 -2.54
N LYS A 222 27.81 8.41 -1.85
CA LYS A 222 26.67 9.22 -2.30
C LYS A 222 26.77 10.58 -1.60
N THR A 223 26.57 11.64 -2.35
CA THR A 223 26.75 13.03 -1.88
C THR A 223 25.45 13.81 -1.97
#